data_c33076af742b62c8e99e870681e80231
#
_entry.id   c33076af742b62c8e99e870681e80231
#
_cell.length_a   1.000
_cell.length_b   1.000
_cell.length_c   1.000
_cell.angle_alpha   90.00
_cell.angle_beta   90.00
_cell.angle_gamma   90.00
#
_symmetry.space_group_name_H-M   'P 1'
#
loop_
_entity.id
_entity.type
_entity.pdbx_description
1 polymer ?
#
loop_
_entity_poly.entity_id
_entity_poly.type
_entity_poly.pdbx_seq_one_letter_code
_entity_poly.pdbx_strand_id
1 'polypeptide(L)'
;FYVINFDDPRRSHRCNPINPSFMNDISDAYESAYTIMLNLNKTWVQKQGDFFVESPIILFAAVIWFLRIYHGGRYCTFPHAIEFLNKRYEDIFPILTSYPELENYLSPFMDAWLGGAQDQLQGQIASAKIPLSRMISPQLYWVMSGDDFTLDINNPDDPKVLAVGNNPDRQNIYGAALGLYNSRIVKLINKKGQLKSSVIIDELPTIYFKGLD
;
A
#
# COMPACT_ATOMS: atom_id res chain seq x y z
N PHE A 1 11.41 -19.14 -10.21
CA PHE A 1 11.09 -17.99 -11.07
C PHE A 1 9.64 -17.61 -10.89
N TYR A 2 9.38 -16.33 -10.59
CA TYR A 2 8.04 -15.79 -10.36
C TYR A 2 7.75 -14.64 -11.33
N VAL A 3 6.47 -14.42 -11.61
CA VAL A 3 6.00 -13.36 -12.51
C VAL A 3 4.84 -12.65 -11.84
N ILE A 4 4.84 -11.33 -11.86
CA ILE A 4 3.67 -10.49 -11.58
C ILE A 4 3.19 -9.89 -12.89
N ASN A 5 1.96 -10.20 -13.27
CA ASN A 5 1.32 -9.70 -14.49
C ASN A 5 -0.15 -9.38 -14.20
N PHE A 6 -0.48 -8.09 -14.15
CA PHE A 6 -1.85 -7.63 -13.89
C PHE A 6 -2.77 -7.74 -15.10
N ASP A 7 -2.23 -7.81 -16.32
CA ASP A 7 -3.06 -7.92 -17.55
C ASP A 7 -3.60 -9.33 -17.76
N ASP A 8 -2.81 -10.35 -17.43
CA ASP A 8 -3.25 -11.75 -17.51
C ASP A 8 -2.97 -12.47 -16.17
N PRO A 9 -3.91 -12.43 -15.23
CA PRO A 9 -3.78 -13.11 -13.95
C PRO A 9 -3.52 -14.62 -14.04
N ARG A 10 -3.88 -15.27 -15.15
CA ARG A 10 -3.61 -16.72 -15.37
C ARG A 10 -2.12 -16.99 -15.61
N ARG A 11 -1.36 -15.96 -15.97
CA ARG A 11 0.10 -16.00 -16.14
C ARG A 11 0.84 -15.26 -15.05
N SER A 12 0.17 -14.93 -13.97
CA SER A 12 0.72 -14.22 -12.81
C SER A 12 0.78 -15.13 -11.61
N HIS A 13 1.84 -15.01 -10.84
CA HIS A 13 1.83 -15.43 -9.45
C HIS A 13 1.15 -14.36 -8.61
N ARG A 14 0.68 -14.75 -7.46
CA ARG A 14 0.02 -13.89 -6.49
C ARG A 14 1.02 -13.55 -5.39
N CYS A 15 1.09 -12.28 -5.05
CA CYS A 15 1.97 -11.83 -3.99
C CYS A 15 1.36 -10.63 -3.27
N ASN A 16 1.23 -10.73 -1.97
CA ASN A 16 0.76 -9.65 -1.13
C ASN A 16 1.89 -8.64 -0.84
N PRO A 17 1.86 -7.42 -1.40
CA PRO A 17 2.95 -6.45 -1.18
C PRO A 17 2.96 -5.85 0.23
N ILE A 18 1.86 -5.98 0.97
CA ILE A 18 1.75 -5.57 2.38
C ILE A 18 1.63 -6.78 3.31
N ASN A 19 2.38 -7.85 3.00
CA ASN A 19 2.39 -9.05 3.83
C ASN A 19 2.76 -8.70 5.28
N PRO A 20 1.93 -9.09 6.27
CA PRO A 20 2.10 -8.72 7.67
C PRO A 20 3.44 -9.19 8.29
N SER A 21 4.04 -10.26 7.78
CA SER A 21 5.34 -10.77 8.29
C SER A 21 6.51 -9.81 8.05
N PHE A 22 6.37 -8.87 7.12
CA PHE A 22 7.41 -7.87 6.81
C PHE A 22 7.08 -6.46 7.33
N MET A 23 6.01 -6.32 8.14
CA MET A 23 5.67 -5.07 8.80
C MET A 23 5.93 -5.19 10.31
N ASN A 24 6.93 -4.46 10.81
CA ASN A 24 7.37 -4.51 12.20
C ASN A 24 6.66 -3.46 13.07
N ASP A 25 6.40 -2.30 12.49
CA ASP A 25 5.70 -1.20 13.15
C ASP A 25 4.81 -0.42 12.18
N ILE A 26 4.07 0.56 12.71
CA ILE A 26 3.12 1.34 11.93
C ILE A 26 3.80 2.20 10.83
N SER A 27 5.08 2.49 10.94
CA SER A 27 5.83 3.22 9.91
C SER A 27 5.94 2.43 8.61
N ASP A 28 5.94 1.09 8.68
CA ASP A 28 5.91 0.23 7.50
C ASP A 28 4.56 0.32 6.75
N ALA A 29 3.47 0.48 7.51
CA ALA A 29 2.14 0.72 6.94
C ALA A 29 2.04 2.13 6.33
N TYR A 30 2.59 3.14 7.03
CA TYR A 30 2.65 4.51 6.52
C TYR A 30 3.45 4.59 5.21
N GLU A 31 4.61 3.96 5.13
CA GLU A 31 5.45 3.93 3.93
C GLU A 31 4.71 3.29 2.74
N SER A 32 3.96 2.22 3.01
CA SER A 32 3.15 1.54 1.99
C SER A 32 2.01 2.44 1.50
N ALA A 33 1.28 3.09 2.42
CA ALA A 33 0.22 4.04 2.10
C ALA A 33 0.76 5.25 1.32
N TYR A 34 1.88 5.82 1.78
CA TYR A 34 2.57 6.94 1.15
C TYR A 34 2.95 6.62 -0.30
N THR A 35 3.61 5.48 -0.53
CA THR A 35 4.04 5.06 -1.86
C THR A 35 2.86 4.92 -2.83
N ILE A 36 1.78 4.26 -2.41
CA ILE A 36 0.58 4.08 -3.23
C ILE A 36 -0.08 5.44 -3.54
N MET A 37 -0.31 6.25 -2.53
CA MET A 37 -1.04 7.51 -2.67
C MET A 37 -0.31 8.50 -3.57
N LEU A 38 1.02 8.59 -3.47
CA LEU A 38 1.82 9.46 -4.34
C LEU A 38 1.88 8.95 -5.79
N ASN A 39 1.90 7.63 -6.01
CA ASN A 39 1.83 7.10 -7.38
C ASN A 39 0.46 7.32 -8.03
N LEU A 40 -0.63 7.27 -7.26
CA LEU A 40 -1.97 7.58 -7.73
C LEU A 40 -2.17 9.08 -8.00
N ASN A 41 -1.42 9.93 -7.31
CA ASN A 41 -1.49 11.40 -7.44
C ASN A 41 -0.08 12.00 -7.49
N LYS A 42 0.58 11.90 -8.65
CA LYS A 42 1.97 12.35 -8.83
C LYS A 42 2.20 13.84 -8.46
N THR A 43 1.18 14.69 -8.57
CA THR A 43 1.26 16.10 -8.15
C THR A 43 1.45 16.26 -6.65
N TRP A 44 1.11 15.25 -5.84
CA TRP A 44 1.28 15.27 -4.40
C TRP A 44 2.75 15.17 -3.97
N VAL A 45 3.62 14.65 -4.83
CA VAL A 45 5.07 14.61 -4.57
C VAL A 45 5.63 16.03 -4.29
N GLN A 46 5.07 17.05 -4.95
CA GLN A 46 5.48 18.46 -4.76
C GLN A 46 4.73 19.16 -3.62
N LYS A 47 3.73 18.53 -3.02
CA LYS A 47 2.86 19.06 -1.97
C LYS A 47 2.98 18.32 -0.65
N GLN A 48 4.14 17.70 -0.40
CA GLN A 48 4.41 17.03 0.87
C GLN A 48 4.29 18.02 2.03
N GLY A 49 3.63 17.61 3.11
CA GLY A 49 3.31 18.47 4.24
C GLY A 49 1.98 19.22 4.11
N ASP A 50 1.32 19.17 2.95
CA ASP A 50 -0.05 19.70 2.80
C ASP A 50 -1.04 18.80 3.52
N PHE A 51 -1.98 19.39 4.25
CA PHE A 51 -2.97 18.69 5.03
C PHE A 51 -3.81 17.68 4.20
N PHE A 52 -4.20 18.06 2.98
CA PHE A 52 -4.98 17.18 2.10
C PHE A 52 -4.16 16.11 1.39
N VAL A 53 -2.84 16.15 1.53
CA VAL A 53 -1.93 15.09 1.11
C VAL A 53 -1.63 14.14 2.26
N GLU A 54 -1.31 14.68 3.43
CA GLU A 54 -0.91 13.88 4.58
C GLU A 54 -2.09 13.12 5.21
N SER A 55 -3.26 13.76 5.35
CA SER A 55 -4.39 13.13 6.01
C SER A 55 -4.89 11.84 5.32
N PRO A 56 -5.06 11.76 3.98
CA PRO A 56 -5.42 10.49 3.34
C PRO A 56 -4.36 9.40 3.49
N ILE A 57 -3.07 9.77 3.51
CA ILE A 57 -1.97 8.83 3.73
C ILE A 57 -2.05 8.25 5.14
N ILE A 58 -2.23 9.11 6.14
CA ILE A 58 -2.34 8.72 7.56
C ILE A 58 -3.55 7.80 7.77
N LEU A 59 -4.71 8.16 7.20
CA LEU A 59 -5.92 7.34 7.31
C LEU A 59 -5.72 5.95 6.69
N PHE A 60 -5.12 5.88 5.50
CA PHE A 60 -4.87 4.62 4.84
C PHE A 60 -3.81 3.79 5.56
N ALA A 61 -2.77 4.43 6.13
CA ALA A 61 -1.79 3.78 6.98
C ALA A 61 -2.43 3.16 8.22
N ALA A 62 -3.35 3.88 8.89
CA ALA A 62 -4.10 3.36 10.03
C ALA A 62 -4.93 2.12 9.65
N VAL A 63 -5.57 2.12 8.49
CA VAL A 63 -6.31 0.96 7.98
C VAL A 63 -5.39 -0.23 7.71
N ILE A 64 -4.24 -0.02 7.06
CA ILE A 64 -3.27 -1.09 6.80
C ILE A 64 -2.76 -1.67 8.12
N TRP A 65 -2.38 -0.81 9.08
CA TRP A 65 -1.89 -1.26 10.38
C TRP A 65 -2.97 -1.98 11.19
N PHE A 66 -4.21 -1.50 11.19
CA PHE A 66 -5.34 -2.21 11.77
C PHE A 66 -5.42 -3.65 11.24
N LEU A 67 -5.41 -3.82 9.92
CA LEU A 67 -5.49 -5.15 9.31
C LEU A 67 -4.26 -6.02 9.63
N ARG A 68 -3.09 -5.38 9.87
CA ARG A 68 -1.87 -6.07 10.30
C ARG A 68 -2.01 -6.71 11.69
N ILE A 69 -2.67 -6.02 12.61
CA ILE A 69 -2.85 -6.52 13.99
C ILE A 69 -4.13 -7.33 14.16
N TYR A 70 -5.15 -7.08 13.36
CA TYR A 70 -6.44 -7.77 13.42
C TYR A 70 -6.31 -9.24 13.00
N HIS A 71 -6.74 -10.15 13.87
CA HIS A 71 -6.66 -11.61 13.65
C HIS A 71 -5.28 -12.10 13.13
N GLY A 72 -4.19 -11.57 13.69
CA GLY A 72 -2.84 -11.97 13.31
C GLY A 72 -2.45 -11.61 11.87
N GLY A 73 -3.10 -10.61 11.27
CA GLY A 73 -2.81 -10.14 9.92
C GLY A 73 -3.48 -10.95 8.81
N ARG A 74 -4.40 -11.87 9.13
CA ARG A 74 -5.08 -12.73 8.12
C ARG A 74 -5.69 -11.94 6.96
N TYR A 75 -6.18 -10.75 7.23
CA TYR A 75 -6.82 -9.88 6.24
C TYR A 75 -5.93 -8.72 5.80
N CYS A 76 -4.65 -8.73 6.16
CA CYS A 76 -3.72 -7.69 5.78
C CYS A 76 -3.27 -7.85 4.33
N THR A 77 -4.18 -7.55 3.40
CA THR A 77 -3.91 -7.46 1.97
C THR A 77 -4.43 -6.14 1.42
N PHE A 78 -3.85 -5.69 0.33
CA PHE A 78 -4.23 -4.43 -0.28
C PHE A 78 -5.73 -4.36 -0.67
N PRO A 79 -6.34 -5.39 -1.28
CA PRO A 79 -7.77 -5.42 -1.52
C PRO A 79 -8.62 -5.26 -0.26
N HIS A 80 -8.30 -5.96 0.83
CA HIS A 80 -9.04 -5.82 2.08
C HIS A 80 -8.93 -4.40 2.67
N ALA A 81 -7.76 -3.76 2.53
CA ALA A 81 -7.57 -2.40 3.00
C ALA A 81 -8.45 -1.40 2.23
N ILE A 82 -8.54 -1.54 0.91
CA ILE A 82 -9.44 -0.71 0.09
C ILE A 82 -10.91 -0.97 0.45
N GLU A 83 -11.31 -2.23 0.51
CA GLU A 83 -12.71 -2.59 0.81
C GLU A 83 -13.13 -2.15 2.21
N PHE A 84 -12.24 -2.25 3.20
CA PHE A 84 -12.50 -1.75 4.55
C PHE A 84 -12.64 -0.23 4.56
N LEU A 85 -11.71 0.51 3.95
CA LEU A 85 -11.78 1.96 3.86
C LEU A 85 -13.03 2.47 3.13
N ASN A 86 -13.54 1.70 2.15
CA ASN A 86 -14.74 2.06 1.40
C ASN A 86 -16.04 1.95 2.20
N LYS A 87 -16.04 1.33 3.38
CA LYS A 87 -17.20 1.35 4.29
C LYS A 87 -17.48 2.78 4.77
N ARG A 88 -18.61 2.97 5.40
CA ARG A 88 -18.97 4.26 6.01
C ARG A 88 -18.02 4.54 7.17
N TYR A 89 -17.63 5.79 7.34
CA TYR A 89 -16.70 6.16 8.43
C TYR A 89 -17.36 5.94 9.81
N GLU A 90 -18.68 6.08 9.91
CA GLU A 90 -19.44 5.79 11.13
C GLU A 90 -19.34 4.32 11.56
N ASP A 91 -19.09 3.41 10.60
CA ASP A 91 -18.90 1.99 10.87
C ASP A 91 -17.44 1.64 11.20
N ILE A 92 -16.49 2.29 10.50
CA ILE A 92 -15.06 1.93 10.64
C ILE A 92 -14.35 2.65 11.78
N PHE A 93 -14.70 3.89 12.11
CA PHE A 93 -14.01 4.65 13.16
C PHE A 93 -14.20 4.02 14.55
N PRO A 94 -15.38 3.57 14.97
CA PRO A 94 -15.51 2.86 16.24
C PRO A 94 -14.65 1.60 16.34
N ILE A 95 -14.45 0.90 15.20
CA ILE A 95 -13.58 -0.27 15.15
C ILE A 95 -12.12 0.16 15.28
N LEU A 96 -11.68 1.12 14.48
CA LEU A 96 -10.29 1.59 14.50
C LEU A 96 -9.88 2.18 15.84
N THR A 97 -10.75 2.97 16.48
CA THR A 97 -10.48 3.60 17.78
C THR A 97 -10.46 2.62 18.96
N SER A 98 -10.98 1.40 18.77
CA SER A 98 -10.84 0.34 19.76
C SER A 98 -9.40 -0.21 19.89
N TYR A 99 -8.49 0.21 19.01
CA TYR A 99 -7.09 -0.15 19.01
C TYR A 99 -6.23 1.05 19.46
N PRO A 100 -5.66 1.05 20.68
CA PRO A 100 -4.91 2.18 21.21
C PRO A 100 -3.71 2.61 20.35
N GLU A 101 -3.10 1.66 19.65
CA GLU A 101 -1.98 1.93 18.75
C GLU A 101 -2.34 2.89 17.61
N LEU A 102 -3.63 3.03 17.27
CA LEU A 102 -4.11 3.89 16.19
C LEU A 102 -4.56 5.28 16.66
N GLU A 103 -4.61 5.54 17.95
CA GLU A 103 -5.17 6.76 18.52
C GLU A 103 -4.57 8.03 17.91
N ASN A 104 -3.24 8.12 17.87
CA ASN A 104 -2.54 9.28 17.31
C ASN A 104 -2.76 9.49 15.81
N TYR A 105 -3.01 8.40 15.07
CA TYR A 105 -3.29 8.43 13.63
C TYR A 105 -4.74 8.86 13.35
N LEU A 106 -5.62 8.60 14.27
CA LEU A 106 -7.06 8.85 14.10
C LEU A 106 -7.52 10.15 14.74
N SER A 107 -6.77 10.71 15.69
CA SER A 107 -7.20 11.90 16.44
C SER A 107 -7.65 13.06 15.53
N PRO A 108 -6.95 13.43 14.44
CA PRO A 108 -7.39 14.53 13.58
C PRO A 108 -8.77 14.29 12.93
N PHE A 109 -9.10 13.03 12.66
CA PHE A 109 -10.39 12.65 12.07
C PHE A 109 -11.48 12.59 13.14
N MET A 110 -11.14 12.10 14.32
CA MET A 110 -12.05 12.03 15.46
C MET A 110 -12.40 13.43 15.98
N ASP A 111 -11.43 14.33 16.03
CA ASP A 111 -11.64 15.72 16.40
C ASP A 111 -12.60 16.43 15.43
N ALA A 112 -12.43 16.21 14.12
CA ALA A 112 -13.33 16.72 13.11
C ALA A 112 -14.74 16.11 13.21
N TRP A 113 -14.83 14.79 13.48
CA TRP A 113 -16.13 14.11 13.62
C TRP A 113 -16.88 14.57 14.85
N LEU A 114 -16.25 14.55 16.03
CA LEU A 114 -16.87 14.90 17.31
C LEU A 114 -17.09 16.42 17.44
N GLY A 115 -16.19 17.21 16.81
CA GLY A 115 -16.28 18.66 16.79
C GLY A 115 -17.30 19.22 15.80
N GLY A 116 -17.99 18.36 15.02
CA GLY A 116 -19.03 18.76 14.06
C GLY A 116 -18.50 19.35 12.75
N ALA A 117 -17.18 19.22 12.46
CA ALA A 117 -16.56 19.68 11.21
C ALA A 117 -16.76 18.64 10.06
N GLN A 118 -18.01 18.31 9.77
CA GLN A 118 -18.39 17.22 8.86
C GLN A 118 -17.83 17.41 7.45
N ASP A 119 -17.86 18.63 6.90
CA ASP A 119 -17.38 18.91 5.54
C ASP A 119 -15.85 18.65 5.45
N GLN A 120 -15.10 19.04 6.47
CA GLN A 120 -13.67 18.77 6.55
C GLN A 120 -13.39 17.26 6.62
N LEU A 121 -14.11 16.55 7.48
CA LEU A 121 -13.97 15.09 7.62
C LEU A 121 -14.28 14.37 6.31
N GLN A 122 -15.38 14.73 5.67
CA GLN A 122 -15.76 14.14 4.37
C GLN A 122 -14.71 14.44 3.29
N GLY A 123 -14.15 15.64 3.26
CA GLY A 123 -13.05 16.00 2.36
C GLY A 123 -11.81 15.15 2.57
N GLN A 124 -11.38 14.93 3.82
CA GLN A 124 -10.25 14.08 4.15
C GLN A 124 -10.48 12.62 3.70
N ILE A 125 -11.65 12.05 4.00
CA ILE A 125 -12.01 10.69 3.64
C ILE A 125 -12.12 10.53 2.11
N ALA A 126 -12.74 11.47 1.42
CA ALA A 126 -12.86 11.47 -0.03
C ALA A 126 -11.48 11.54 -0.71
N SER A 127 -10.56 12.33 -0.16
CA SER A 127 -9.18 12.42 -0.66
C SER A 127 -8.43 11.10 -0.57
N ALA A 128 -8.80 10.22 0.36
CA ALA A 128 -8.27 8.85 0.41
C ALA A 128 -9.00 7.90 -0.55
N LYS A 129 -10.34 7.90 -0.53
CA LYS A 129 -11.17 6.94 -1.27
C LYS A 129 -11.08 7.12 -2.79
N ILE A 130 -11.11 8.37 -3.28
CA ILE A 130 -11.14 8.66 -4.72
C ILE A 130 -9.91 8.12 -5.46
N PRO A 131 -8.67 8.38 -5.03
CA PRO A 131 -7.51 7.77 -5.69
C PRO A 131 -7.49 6.25 -5.63
N LEU A 132 -7.78 5.67 -4.46
CA LEU A 132 -7.76 4.23 -4.24
C LEU A 132 -8.83 3.48 -5.04
N SER A 133 -9.97 4.12 -5.33
CA SER A 133 -11.03 3.51 -6.15
C SER A 133 -10.56 3.13 -7.56
N ARG A 134 -9.53 3.81 -8.08
CA ARG A 134 -8.92 3.47 -9.38
C ARG A 134 -8.24 2.10 -9.37
N MET A 135 -7.88 1.59 -8.20
CA MET A 135 -7.25 0.28 -8.03
C MET A 135 -8.24 -0.86 -7.76
N ILE A 136 -9.54 -0.58 -7.76
CA ILE A 136 -10.59 -1.60 -7.64
C ILE A 136 -10.70 -2.32 -8.96
N SER A 137 -10.06 -3.47 -9.05
CA SER A 137 -9.99 -4.31 -10.24
C SER A 137 -9.87 -5.77 -9.84
N PRO A 138 -10.66 -6.70 -10.42
CA PRO A 138 -10.55 -8.11 -10.14
C PRO A 138 -9.13 -8.66 -10.36
N GLN A 139 -8.43 -8.16 -11.37
CA GLN A 139 -7.07 -8.59 -11.70
C GLN A 139 -6.06 -8.15 -10.63
N LEU A 140 -6.10 -6.87 -10.23
CA LEU A 140 -5.25 -6.35 -9.15
C LEU A 140 -5.56 -7.06 -7.83
N TYR A 141 -6.85 -7.24 -7.51
CA TYR A 141 -7.30 -7.91 -6.30
C TYR A 141 -6.79 -9.35 -6.25
N TRP A 142 -6.89 -10.08 -7.36
CA TRP A 142 -6.39 -11.44 -7.45
C TRP A 142 -4.89 -11.51 -7.18
N VAL A 143 -4.10 -10.73 -7.89
CA VAL A 143 -2.63 -10.76 -7.78
C VAL A 143 -2.15 -10.29 -6.41
N MET A 144 -2.74 -9.22 -5.86
CA MET A 144 -2.27 -8.57 -4.63
C MET A 144 -2.83 -9.20 -3.34
N SER A 145 -3.64 -10.24 -3.41
CA SER A 145 -4.24 -10.90 -2.24
C SER A 145 -3.68 -12.27 -1.92
N GLY A 146 -2.77 -12.80 -2.73
CA GLY A 146 -2.22 -14.14 -2.52
C GLY A 146 -0.78 -14.15 -2.03
N ASP A 147 -0.29 -15.32 -1.67
CA ASP A 147 1.01 -15.56 -1.08
C ASP A 147 1.72 -16.74 -1.75
N ASP A 148 1.76 -16.77 -3.10
CA ASP A 148 2.49 -17.79 -3.84
C ASP A 148 4.02 -17.68 -3.63
N PHE A 149 4.48 -16.47 -3.28
CA PHE A 149 5.85 -16.17 -2.91
C PHE A 149 5.91 -14.88 -2.08
N THR A 150 7.09 -14.60 -1.51
CA THR A 150 7.38 -13.39 -0.72
C THR A 150 8.42 -12.50 -1.41
N LEU A 151 8.38 -11.18 -1.13
CA LEU A 151 9.22 -10.18 -1.81
C LEU A 151 10.67 -10.10 -1.30
N ASP A 152 11.08 -10.92 -0.34
CA ASP A 152 12.46 -11.11 0.09
C ASP A 152 13.23 -11.97 -0.93
N ILE A 153 13.32 -11.49 -2.16
CA ILE A 153 13.75 -12.26 -3.34
C ILE A 153 15.18 -12.80 -3.24
N ASN A 154 16.03 -12.18 -2.42
CA ASN A 154 17.42 -12.57 -2.19
C ASN A 154 17.66 -13.26 -0.84
N ASN A 155 16.60 -13.80 -0.24
CA ASN A 155 16.71 -14.64 0.95
C ASN A 155 17.60 -15.85 0.66
N PRO A 156 18.70 -16.09 1.44
CA PRO A 156 19.61 -17.19 1.19
C PRO A 156 18.95 -18.57 1.28
N ASP A 157 17.90 -18.70 2.08
CA ASP A 157 17.19 -19.99 2.26
C ASP A 157 16.17 -20.24 1.13
N ASP A 158 15.74 -19.20 0.41
CA ASP A 158 14.74 -19.29 -0.65
C ASP A 158 14.97 -18.18 -1.71
N PRO A 159 16.10 -18.25 -2.44
CA PRO A 159 16.42 -17.23 -3.45
C PRO A 159 15.49 -17.32 -4.66
N LYS A 160 15.03 -16.16 -5.13
CA LYS A 160 14.01 -16.05 -6.18
C LYS A 160 14.49 -15.18 -7.33
N VAL A 161 13.99 -15.46 -8.52
CA VAL A 161 14.03 -14.54 -9.67
C VAL A 161 12.60 -14.07 -9.91
N LEU A 162 12.41 -12.77 -9.93
CA LEU A 162 11.11 -12.13 -10.12
C LEU A 162 11.11 -11.26 -11.37
N ALA A 163 10.13 -11.45 -12.24
CA ALA A 163 9.80 -10.55 -13.33
C ALA A 163 8.47 -9.83 -13.03
N VAL A 164 8.45 -8.53 -13.22
CA VAL A 164 7.25 -7.70 -12.97
C VAL A 164 6.91 -6.95 -14.25
N GLY A 165 5.76 -7.29 -14.83
CA GLY A 165 5.27 -6.69 -16.07
C GLY A 165 4.55 -5.37 -15.83
N ASN A 166 4.70 -4.42 -16.77
CA ASN A 166 3.95 -3.18 -16.83
C ASN A 166 3.15 -3.12 -18.15
N ASN A 167 2.07 -2.36 -18.14
CA ASN A 167 1.30 -2.03 -19.35
C ASN A 167 1.24 -0.52 -19.49
N PRO A 168 1.82 0.06 -20.57
CA PRO A 168 1.82 1.51 -20.80
C PRO A 168 0.42 2.12 -20.87
N ASP A 169 -0.56 1.39 -21.40
CA ASP A 169 -1.94 1.87 -21.53
C ASP A 169 -2.67 2.00 -20.17
N ARG A 170 -2.18 1.28 -19.15
CA ARG A 170 -2.74 1.27 -17.78
C ARG A 170 -1.77 1.79 -16.74
N GLN A 171 -0.74 2.50 -17.15
CA GLN A 171 0.35 2.94 -16.29
C GLN A 171 -0.10 3.77 -15.07
N ASN A 172 -1.13 4.59 -15.20
CA ASN A 172 -1.65 5.40 -14.09
C ASN A 172 -2.22 4.57 -12.94
N ILE A 173 -2.58 3.32 -13.19
CA ILE A 173 -3.11 2.39 -12.19
C ILE A 173 -2.02 1.40 -11.79
N TYR A 174 -1.43 0.71 -12.77
CA TYR A 174 -0.41 -0.29 -12.51
C TYR A 174 0.87 0.32 -11.93
N GLY A 175 1.22 1.56 -12.32
CA GLY A 175 2.35 2.28 -11.76
C GLY A 175 2.27 2.44 -10.24
N ALA A 176 1.06 2.58 -9.67
CA ALA A 176 0.89 2.65 -8.22
C ALA A 176 1.15 1.29 -7.55
N ALA A 177 0.63 0.19 -8.11
CA ALA A 177 0.92 -1.15 -7.63
C ALA A 177 2.42 -1.48 -7.76
N LEU A 178 3.01 -1.21 -8.93
CA LEU A 178 4.42 -1.43 -9.20
C LEU A 178 5.33 -0.61 -8.27
N GLY A 179 4.97 0.64 -7.99
CA GLY A 179 5.68 1.48 -7.04
C GLY A 179 5.70 0.84 -5.64
N LEU A 180 4.59 0.29 -5.19
CA LEU A 180 4.51 -0.43 -3.92
C LEU A 180 5.40 -1.69 -3.92
N TYR A 181 5.31 -2.55 -4.95
CA TYR A 181 6.17 -3.74 -5.05
C TYR A 181 7.65 -3.35 -5.04
N ASN A 182 8.05 -2.37 -5.84
CA ASN A 182 9.44 -1.93 -5.93
C ASN A 182 9.96 -1.35 -4.62
N SER A 183 9.17 -0.49 -3.96
CA SER A 183 9.52 0.04 -2.63
C SER A 183 9.75 -1.08 -1.62
N ARG A 184 8.86 -2.08 -1.60
CA ARG A 184 8.99 -3.22 -0.68
C ARG A 184 10.18 -4.13 -1.03
N ILE A 185 10.41 -4.41 -2.30
CA ILE A 185 11.55 -5.20 -2.77
C ILE A 185 12.86 -4.52 -2.36
N VAL A 186 13.05 -3.24 -2.69
CA VAL A 186 14.28 -2.50 -2.36
C VAL A 186 14.56 -2.53 -0.85
N LYS A 187 13.53 -2.35 -0.02
CA LYS A 187 13.66 -2.43 1.44
C LYS A 187 14.07 -3.82 1.93
N LEU A 188 13.56 -4.88 1.31
CA LEU A 188 13.83 -6.24 1.74
C LEU A 188 15.19 -6.77 1.26
N ILE A 189 15.62 -6.41 0.04
CA ILE A 189 16.91 -6.87 -0.51
C ILE A 189 18.11 -6.18 0.14
N ASN A 190 17.95 -4.99 0.70
CA ASN A 190 19.03 -4.21 1.34
C ASN A 190 19.24 -4.56 2.82
N LYS A 191 18.76 -5.70 3.27
CA LYS A 191 19.00 -6.18 4.64
C LYS A 191 20.32 -6.91 4.77
N LYS A 192 20.92 -6.86 5.98
CA LYS A 192 22.11 -7.65 6.31
C LYS A 192 21.80 -9.15 6.23
N GLY A 193 22.75 -9.93 5.73
CA GLY A 193 22.61 -11.39 5.64
C GLY A 193 21.89 -11.88 4.37
N GLN A 194 21.45 -10.98 3.51
CA GLN A 194 20.84 -11.33 2.24
C GLN A 194 21.89 -11.61 1.14
N LEU A 195 21.52 -12.41 0.14
CA LEU A 195 22.37 -12.64 -1.02
C LEU A 195 22.54 -11.35 -1.84
N LYS A 196 23.64 -11.27 -2.60
CA LYS A 196 23.80 -10.22 -3.61
C LYS A 196 22.73 -10.39 -4.67
N SER A 197 22.09 -9.28 -5.06
CA SER A 197 21.04 -9.27 -6.06
C SER A 197 21.19 -8.10 -7.03
N SER A 198 20.59 -8.23 -8.20
CA SER A 198 20.49 -7.17 -9.20
C SER A 198 19.04 -6.80 -9.40
N VAL A 199 18.74 -5.50 -9.45
CA VAL A 199 17.43 -4.97 -9.82
C VAL A 199 17.59 -4.28 -11.18
N ILE A 200 16.86 -4.76 -12.17
CA ILE A 200 16.87 -4.21 -13.52
C ILE A 200 15.52 -3.56 -13.75
N ILE A 201 15.51 -2.24 -13.97
CA ILE A 201 14.30 -1.46 -14.18
C ILE A 201 14.40 -0.81 -15.56
N ASP A 202 13.50 -1.21 -16.45
CA ASP A 202 13.31 -0.53 -17.70
C ASP A 202 12.28 0.61 -17.54
N GLU A 203 12.54 1.76 -18.13
CA GLU A 203 11.72 2.97 -18.06
C GLU A 203 11.42 3.47 -16.62
N LEU A 204 12.44 3.54 -15.77
CA LEU A 204 12.36 4.00 -14.39
C LEU A 204 11.55 5.30 -14.17
N PRO A 205 11.60 6.34 -15.03
CA PRO A 205 10.84 7.57 -14.83
C PRO A 205 9.32 7.39 -14.77
N THR A 206 8.81 6.24 -15.15
CA THR A 206 7.38 5.96 -15.17
C THR A 206 6.81 5.58 -13.80
N ILE A 207 7.66 5.20 -12.86
CA ILE A 207 7.28 4.70 -11.53
C ILE A 207 7.93 5.59 -10.46
N TYR A 208 7.15 5.99 -9.46
CA TYR A 208 7.67 6.66 -8.28
C TYR A 208 7.79 5.67 -7.12
N PHE A 209 8.97 5.58 -6.52
CA PHE A 209 9.16 4.97 -5.20
C PHE A 209 10.38 5.56 -4.50
N LYS A 210 10.32 5.63 -3.18
CA LYS A 210 11.39 6.15 -2.33
C LYS A 210 12.47 5.07 -2.16
N GLY A 211 13.75 5.46 -2.21
CA GLY A 211 14.86 4.55 -1.91
C GLY A 211 15.69 4.13 -3.12
N LEU A 212 15.62 4.88 -4.22
CA LEU A 212 16.51 4.73 -5.39
C LEU A 212 17.73 5.66 -5.35
N ASP A 213 17.79 6.56 -4.38
CA ASP A 213 18.87 7.54 -4.22
C ASP A 213 20.10 6.90 -3.56
#